data_ce584184f73dcd3cd675edcd9ce35fb4
#
_entry.id   ce584184f73dcd3cd675edcd9ce35fb4
#
_cell.length_a   1.000
_cell.length_b   1.000
_cell.length_c   1.000
_cell.angle_alpha   90.00
_cell.angle_beta   90.00
_cell.angle_gamma   90.00
#
_symmetry.space_group_name_H-M   'P 1'
#
loop_
_entity.id
_entity.type
_entity.pdbx_description
1 polymer ?
#
loop_
_entity_poly.entity_id
_entity_poly.type
_entity_poly.pdbx_seq_one_letter_code
_entity_poly.pdbx_strand_id
1 'polypeptide(L)'
;MKKWLYTLLVIVLAACSNEIPEQQPAKRSGRTVLAYLISNSPKSLEGNLQDNVVDMYMALAEIKDSCTLLVFYRPQEYSSYLDVPTLLCFDTDGRGNINNLPAVTGTDLTFESVCQVAQKKEYTMNSQIATDPVVMEEVLKDMQKIAPSDSYGLILGSHASGWMKGNSVQSKAFGDDDGYNIDIPDLANVLKKSFSEKLDFVLFDACMMGTAEVGYELKEATSHCIASVMETPVYGFPYDR
;
A
#
# COMPACT_ATOMS: atom_id res chain seq x y z
N MET A 1 -22.24 6.07 -63.82
CA MET A 1 -22.32 5.19 -62.64
C MET A 1 -21.27 5.74 -61.62
N LYS A 2 -21.71 6.48 -60.61
CA LYS A 2 -20.85 7.07 -59.57
C LYS A 2 -20.79 6.09 -58.40
N LYS A 3 -19.59 5.53 -58.12
CA LYS A 3 -19.34 4.71 -56.93
C LYS A 3 -19.06 5.67 -55.77
N TRP A 4 -19.91 5.67 -54.76
CA TRP A 4 -19.73 6.33 -53.50
C TRP A 4 -18.84 5.44 -52.62
N LEU A 5 -17.66 5.96 -52.26
CA LEU A 5 -16.75 5.34 -51.31
C LEU A 5 -17.07 5.91 -49.92
N TYR A 6 -17.71 5.14 -49.07
CA TYR A 6 -17.93 5.49 -47.67
C TYR A 6 -16.62 5.17 -46.88
N THR A 7 -15.89 6.20 -46.56
CA THR A 7 -14.77 6.07 -45.64
C THR A 7 -15.32 6.05 -44.22
N LEU A 8 -15.28 4.87 -43.61
CA LEU A 8 -15.65 4.68 -42.20
C LEU A 8 -14.52 5.23 -41.33
N LEU A 9 -14.70 6.43 -40.72
CA LEU A 9 -13.81 7.00 -39.79
C LEU A 9 -13.98 6.29 -38.42
N VAL A 10 -13.14 5.30 -38.12
CA VAL A 10 -13.09 4.69 -36.80
C VAL A 10 -12.37 5.64 -35.86
N ILE A 11 -13.10 6.36 -35.04
CA ILE A 11 -12.55 7.14 -33.93
C ILE A 11 -12.23 6.14 -32.82
N VAL A 12 -10.97 5.79 -32.69
CA VAL A 12 -10.45 5.07 -31.50
C VAL A 12 -10.39 6.09 -30.37
N LEU A 13 -11.37 6.06 -29.51
CA LEU A 13 -11.29 6.74 -28.22
C LEU A 13 -10.27 5.97 -27.37
N ALA A 14 -9.05 6.43 -27.35
CA ALA A 14 -8.08 6.02 -26.35
C ALA A 14 -8.57 6.58 -24.99
N ALA A 15 -9.34 5.78 -24.26
CA ALA A 15 -9.53 6.01 -22.85
C ALA A 15 -8.16 5.87 -22.21
N CYS A 16 -7.60 6.95 -21.66
CA CYS A 16 -6.45 6.86 -20.78
C CYS A 16 -6.92 6.17 -19.50
N SER A 17 -6.84 4.82 -19.48
CA SER A 17 -7.01 4.09 -18.25
C SER A 17 -5.73 4.26 -17.43
N ASN A 18 -5.87 4.76 -16.21
CA ASN A 18 -4.77 4.80 -15.24
C ASN A 18 -4.49 3.41 -14.64
N GLU A 19 -4.84 2.35 -15.36
CA GLU A 19 -4.56 0.98 -14.94
C GLU A 19 -3.09 0.63 -15.13
N ILE A 20 -2.55 -0.14 -14.20
CA ILE A 20 -1.18 -0.65 -14.29
C ILE A 20 -1.12 -1.63 -15.47
N PRO A 21 -0.28 -1.40 -16.49
CA PRO A 21 -0.21 -2.26 -17.65
C PRO A 21 0.25 -3.68 -17.28
N GLU A 22 -0.48 -4.69 -17.67
CA GLU A 22 -0.22 -6.10 -17.32
C GLU A 22 1.04 -6.71 -17.98
N GLN A 23 1.70 -6.01 -18.92
CA GLN A 23 2.74 -6.61 -19.80
C GLN A 23 3.98 -5.76 -20.08
N GLN A 24 4.24 -4.67 -19.41
CA GLN A 24 5.56 -4.05 -19.55
C GLN A 24 6.56 -4.70 -18.59
N PRO A 25 7.80 -5.01 -19.05
CA PRO A 25 8.84 -5.41 -18.11
C PRO A 25 9.03 -4.26 -17.12
N ALA A 26 8.66 -4.53 -15.88
CA ALA A 26 8.71 -3.54 -14.83
C ALA A 26 10.13 -2.97 -14.72
N LYS A 27 10.25 -1.65 -14.75
CA LYS A 27 11.53 -0.96 -14.57
C LYS A 27 11.99 -1.25 -13.14
N ARG A 28 13.21 -1.77 -12.99
CA ARG A 28 13.81 -1.95 -11.67
C ARG A 28 13.98 -0.58 -11.01
N SER A 29 13.39 -0.41 -9.83
CA SER A 29 13.59 0.78 -9.00
C SER A 29 14.88 0.64 -8.19
N GLY A 30 15.54 1.76 -7.91
CA GLY A 30 16.66 1.78 -6.96
C GLY A 30 16.18 1.47 -5.53
N ARG A 31 14.98 1.92 -5.18
CA ARG A 31 14.30 1.64 -3.91
C ARG A 31 12.81 1.46 -4.15
N THR A 32 12.23 0.51 -3.45
CA THR A 32 10.78 0.29 -3.45
C THR A 32 10.27 0.24 -2.02
N VAL A 33 9.30 1.08 -1.74
CA VAL A 33 8.56 1.08 -0.47
C VAL A 33 7.17 0.56 -0.76
N LEU A 34 6.77 -0.42 0.02
CA LEU A 34 5.44 -1.02 0.00
C LEU A 34 4.67 -0.53 1.22
N ALA A 35 3.43 -0.09 1.04
CA ALA A 35 2.52 0.20 2.13
C ALA A 35 1.29 -0.70 2.01
N TYR A 36 0.92 -1.36 3.09
CA TYR A 36 -0.25 -2.22 3.19
C TYR A 36 -1.17 -1.63 4.26
N LEU A 37 -2.20 -0.90 3.82
CA LEU A 37 -3.04 -0.09 4.67
C LEU A 37 -4.46 -0.67 4.72
N ILE A 38 -4.95 -0.97 5.93
CA ILE A 38 -6.27 -1.54 6.14
C ILE A 38 -7.10 -0.58 6.99
N SER A 39 -8.10 0.05 6.37
CA SER A 39 -9.01 0.98 7.04
C SER A 39 -10.41 0.41 7.31
N ASN A 40 -10.70 -0.81 6.86
CA ASN A 40 -12.02 -1.45 6.96
C ASN A 40 -12.29 -1.99 8.37
N SER A 41 -12.39 -1.08 9.33
CA SER A 41 -12.61 -1.37 10.74
C SER A 41 -13.81 -0.61 11.27
N PRO A 42 -14.59 -1.19 12.21
CA PRO A 42 -15.65 -0.46 12.93
C PRO A 42 -15.15 0.78 13.68
N LYS A 43 -13.88 0.81 14.02
CA LYS A 43 -13.18 1.99 14.59
C LYS A 43 -12.40 2.67 13.48
N SER A 44 -13.10 3.41 12.64
CA SER A 44 -12.52 3.97 11.43
C SER A 44 -11.17 4.69 11.63
N LEU A 45 -10.17 4.25 10.85
CA LEU A 45 -8.91 4.98 10.62
C LEU A 45 -8.88 5.61 9.23
N GLU A 46 -9.99 5.59 8.50
CA GLU A 46 -10.01 5.90 7.07
C GLU A 46 -9.38 7.26 6.76
N GLY A 47 -9.86 8.33 7.39
CA GLY A 47 -9.31 9.66 7.16
C GLY A 47 -7.82 9.74 7.48
N ASN A 48 -7.38 9.16 8.58
CA ASN A 48 -5.97 9.20 8.98
C ASN A 48 -5.06 8.42 8.02
N LEU A 49 -5.49 7.23 7.57
CA LEU A 49 -4.72 6.46 6.60
C LEU A 49 -4.73 7.10 5.21
N GLN A 50 -5.80 7.81 4.84
CA GLN A 50 -5.85 8.63 3.63
C GLN A 50 -4.86 9.79 3.70
N ASP A 51 -4.80 10.51 4.83
CA ASP A 51 -3.82 11.57 5.08
C ASP A 51 -2.40 11.02 5.01
N ASN A 52 -2.13 9.83 5.58
CA ASN A 52 -0.82 9.18 5.49
C ASN A 52 -0.42 8.86 4.04
N VAL A 53 -1.36 8.47 3.17
CA VAL A 53 -1.08 8.27 1.74
C VAL A 53 -0.70 9.59 1.07
N VAL A 54 -1.38 10.69 1.42
CA VAL A 54 -1.06 12.04 0.93
C VAL A 54 0.34 12.45 1.38
N ASP A 55 0.69 12.23 2.64
CA ASP A 55 2.02 12.54 3.17
C ASP A 55 3.12 11.71 2.49
N MET A 56 2.89 10.42 2.28
CA MET A 56 3.81 9.55 1.49
C MET A 56 3.98 10.06 0.06
N TYR A 57 2.90 10.50 -0.58
CA TYR A 57 2.95 11.10 -1.91
C TYR A 57 3.75 12.39 -1.93
N MET A 58 3.57 13.27 -0.94
CA MET A 58 4.34 14.52 -0.80
C MET A 58 5.84 14.23 -0.63
N ALA A 59 6.18 13.25 0.19
CA ALA A 59 7.57 12.84 0.40
C ALA A 59 8.28 12.42 -0.90
N LEU A 60 7.57 11.80 -1.84
CA LEU A 60 8.15 11.41 -3.13
C LEU A 60 8.69 12.60 -3.93
N ALA A 61 8.07 13.78 -3.80
CA ALA A 61 8.52 14.99 -4.49
C ALA A 61 9.90 15.49 -3.98
N GLU A 62 10.26 15.12 -2.76
CA GLU A 62 11.52 15.55 -2.11
C GLU A 62 12.63 14.50 -2.27
N ILE A 63 12.32 13.28 -2.67
CA ILE A 63 13.30 12.21 -2.87
C ILE A 63 14.15 12.50 -4.11
N LYS A 64 15.48 12.55 -3.91
CA LYS A 64 16.45 12.85 -4.99
C LYS A 64 16.81 11.67 -5.85
N ASP A 65 16.52 10.46 -5.37
CA ASP A 65 16.77 9.22 -6.10
C ASP A 65 15.47 8.70 -6.72
N SER A 66 15.58 7.94 -7.80
CA SER A 66 14.43 7.20 -8.37
C SER A 66 13.89 6.22 -7.32
N CYS A 67 12.61 6.32 -7.02
CA CYS A 67 11.93 5.53 -6.02
C CYS A 67 10.54 5.11 -6.51
N THR A 68 10.11 3.92 -6.13
CA THR A 68 8.73 3.47 -6.34
C THR A 68 8.05 3.29 -4.99
N LEU A 69 6.85 3.85 -4.87
CA LEU A 69 5.94 3.62 -3.76
C LEU A 69 4.72 2.86 -4.27
N LEU A 70 4.42 1.74 -3.65
CA LEU A 70 3.19 0.98 -3.89
C LEU A 70 2.36 0.97 -2.62
N VAL A 71 1.12 1.42 -2.73
CA VAL A 71 0.19 1.47 -1.60
C VAL A 71 -1.01 0.58 -1.89
N PHE A 72 -1.09 -0.57 -1.24
CA PHE A 72 -2.33 -1.32 -1.16
C PHE A 72 -3.20 -0.67 -0.09
N TYR A 73 -4.38 -0.22 -0.52
CA TYR A 73 -5.37 0.41 0.35
C TYR A 73 -6.64 -0.43 0.39
N ARG A 74 -6.99 -0.91 1.58
CA ARG A 74 -8.26 -1.59 1.86
C ARG A 74 -9.23 -0.56 2.43
N PRO A 75 -10.17 0.00 1.60
CA PRO A 75 -11.11 1.01 2.06
C PRO A 75 -12.14 0.42 3.02
N GLN A 76 -12.81 1.28 3.76
CA GLN A 76 -14.06 0.91 4.43
C GLN A 76 -15.15 0.57 3.42
N GLU A 77 -16.07 -0.25 3.83
CA GLU A 77 -17.34 -0.39 3.13
C GLU A 77 -18.03 0.98 3.07
N TYR A 78 -18.43 1.42 1.87
CA TYR A 78 -18.98 2.75 1.60
C TYR A 78 -17.99 3.92 1.66
N SER A 79 -16.71 3.70 1.45
CA SER A 79 -15.75 4.79 1.22
C SER A 79 -16.17 5.66 0.03
N SER A 80 -15.91 6.96 0.13
CA SER A 80 -16.33 7.92 -0.91
C SER A 80 -15.44 7.93 -2.15
N TYR A 81 -14.23 7.33 -2.09
CA TYR A 81 -13.22 7.46 -3.16
C TYR A 81 -12.78 6.15 -3.79
N LEU A 82 -12.72 5.09 -3.00
CA LEU A 82 -12.35 3.75 -3.47
C LEU A 82 -13.41 2.77 -2.97
N ASP A 83 -14.09 2.12 -3.90
CA ASP A 83 -15.16 1.14 -3.59
C ASP A 83 -14.61 -0.25 -3.30
N VAL A 84 -13.37 -0.52 -3.74
CA VAL A 84 -12.73 -1.84 -3.67
C VAL A 84 -11.29 -1.70 -3.21
N PRO A 85 -10.68 -2.77 -2.66
CA PRO A 85 -9.27 -2.79 -2.35
C PRO A 85 -8.45 -2.46 -3.60
N THR A 86 -7.57 -1.47 -3.50
CA THR A 86 -6.86 -0.91 -4.64
C THR A 86 -5.38 -0.77 -4.33
N LEU A 87 -4.55 -1.17 -5.28
CA LEU A 87 -3.13 -0.90 -5.29
C LEU A 87 -2.89 0.38 -6.09
N LEU A 88 -2.29 1.36 -5.44
CA LEU A 88 -1.84 2.63 -6.03
C LEU A 88 -0.34 2.54 -6.27
N CYS A 89 0.11 2.93 -7.46
CA CYS A 89 1.52 2.91 -7.82
C CYS A 89 2.00 4.32 -8.17
N PHE A 90 3.11 4.71 -7.56
CA PHE A 90 3.77 5.99 -7.76
C PHE A 90 5.26 5.77 -7.99
N ASP A 91 5.77 6.32 -9.09
CA ASP A 91 7.20 6.35 -9.40
C ASP A 91 7.71 7.79 -9.37
N THR A 92 8.90 8.01 -8.86
CA THR A 92 9.61 9.28 -9.01
C THR A 92 10.89 9.09 -9.83
N ASP A 93 11.21 10.09 -10.65
CA ASP A 93 12.47 10.15 -11.41
C ASP A 93 13.63 10.77 -10.61
N GLY A 94 13.41 11.07 -9.33
CA GLY A 94 14.38 11.75 -8.47
C GLY A 94 14.55 13.24 -8.74
N ARG A 95 13.65 13.84 -9.55
CA ARG A 95 13.64 15.27 -9.91
C ARG A 95 12.37 15.99 -9.47
N GLY A 96 11.61 15.38 -8.57
CA GLY A 96 10.31 15.90 -8.12
C GLY A 96 9.14 15.58 -9.03
N ASN A 97 9.33 14.73 -10.05
CA ASN A 97 8.23 14.26 -10.89
C ASN A 97 7.75 12.91 -10.38
N ILE A 98 6.46 12.81 -10.12
CA ILE A 98 5.79 11.58 -9.69
C ILE A 98 5.02 11.02 -10.87
N ASN A 99 5.29 9.76 -11.27
CA ASN A 99 4.72 9.11 -12.47
C ASN A 99 4.86 9.98 -13.74
N ASN A 100 5.98 10.68 -13.90
CA ASN A 100 6.22 11.67 -14.97
C ASN A 100 5.26 12.88 -14.96
N LEU A 101 4.58 13.11 -13.87
CA LEU A 101 3.77 14.28 -13.60
C LEU A 101 4.50 15.20 -12.61
N PRO A 102 4.36 16.52 -12.72
CA PRO A 102 4.90 17.42 -11.70
C PRO A 102 4.27 17.12 -10.35
N ALA A 103 5.05 17.26 -9.29
CA ALA A 103 4.54 17.12 -7.93
C ALA A 103 3.34 18.07 -7.74
N VAL A 104 2.24 17.55 -7.22
CA VAL A 104 1.11 18.39 -6.84
C VAL A 104 1.50 19.16 -5.60
N THR A 105 1.59 20.46 -5.72
CA THR A 105 1.92 21.36 -4.60
C THR A 105 0.75 22.26 -4.30
N GLY A 106 0.40 22.43 -3.04
CA GLY A 106 -0.59 23.43 -2.61
C GLY A 106 -1.70 22.85 -1.72
N THR A 107 -2.66 23.70 -1.41
CA THR A 107 -3.79 23.43 -0.51
C THR A 107 -4.83 22.45 -1.05
N ASP A 108 -4.71 22.06 -2.32
CA ASP A 108 -5.68 21.20 -3.00
C ASP A 108 -5.23 19.72 -3.05
N LEU A 109 -4.16 19.36 -2.33
CA LEU A 109 -3.70 17.99 -2.25
C LEU A 109 -4.60 17.21 -1.30
N THR A 110 -5.35 16.28 -1.86
CA THR A 110 -6.28 15.41 -1.14
C THR A 110 -6.04 13.96 -1.53
N PHE A 111 -6.53 13.02 -0.75
CA PHE A 111 -6.48 11.61 -1.10
C PHE A 111 -7.11 11.33 -2.48
N GLU A 112 -8.23 11.99 -2.79
CA GLU A 112 -8.86 11.88 -4.11
C GLU A 112 -7.92 12.32 -5.23
N SER A 113 -7.28 13.48 -5.11
CA SER A 113 -6.36 13.99 -6.13
C SER A 113 -5.13 13.10 -6.29
N VAL A 114 -4.62 12.52 -5.21
CA VAL A 114 -3.53 11.52 -5.23
C VAL A 114 -3.98 10.24 -5.93
N CYS A 115 -5.19 9.76 -5.64
CA CYS A 115 -5.75 8.61 -6.33
C CYS A 115 -5.97 8.86 -7.83
N GLN A 116 -6.29 10.08 -8.26
CA GLN A 116 -6.49 10.40 -9.67
C GLN A 116 -5.20 10.31 -10.50
N VAL A 117 -4.05 10.64 -9.91
CA VAL A 117 -2.75 10.59 -10.61
C VAL A 117 -2.06 9.23 -10.50
N ALA A 118 -2.44 8.40 -9.54
CA ALA A 118 -1.88 7.06 -9.36
C ALA A 118 -2.19 6.16 -10.55
N GLN A 119 -1.24 5.28 -10.90
CA GLN A 119 -1.57 4.06 -11.64
C GLN A 119 -2.24 3.09 -10.66
N LYS A 120 -3.30 2.39 -11.10
CA LYS A 120 -4.16 1.59 -10.23
C LYS A 120 -4.27 0.15 -10.68
N LYS A 121 -4.38 -0.74 -9.68
CA LYS A 121 -4.87 -2.11 -9.85
C LYS A 121 -5.93 -2.36 -8.79
N GLU A 122 -7.15 -2.63 -9.22
CA GLU A 122 -8.26 -2.99 -8.34
C GLU A 122 -8.29 -4.50 -8.08
N TYR A 123 -8.68 -4.87 -6.86
CA TYR A 123 -8.88 -6.25 -6.46
C TYR A 123 -10.38 -6.49 -6.20
N THR A 124 -10.97 -7.37 -6.98
CA THR A 124 -12.38 -7.79 -6.80
C THR A 124 -12.51 -8.77 -5.64
N MET A 125 -12.28 -8.28 -4.44
CA MET A 125 -12.29 -9.10 -3.22
C MET A 125 -13.68 -9.13 -2.58
N ASN A 126 -14.70 -9.62 -3.29
CA ASN A 126 -16.07 -9.65 -2.77
C ASN A 126 -16.28 -10.53 -1.52
N SER A 127 -15.27 -11.27 -1.08
CA SER A 127 -15.32 -12.09 0.14
C SER A 127 -13.95 -12.31 0.77
N GLN A 128 -12.91 -11.62 0.32
CA GLN A 128 -11.56 -11.81 0.81
C GLN A 128 -11.21 -10.73 1.83
N ILE A 129 -10.67 -11.16 2.93
CA ILE A 129 -10.23 -10.32 4.04
C ILE A 129 -8.76 -9.96 3.82
N ALA A 130 -8.42 -8.69 3.88
CA ALA A 130 -7.04 -8.23 3.65
C ALA A 130 -6.05 -8.73 4.70
N THR A 131 -6.53 -9.16 5.87
CA THR A 131 -5.72 -9.83 6.91
C THR A 131 -5.60 -11.34 6.72
N ASP A 132 -6.28 -11.93 5.70
CA ASP A 132 -6.08 -13.34 5.37
C ASP A 132 -4.66 -13.57 4.84
N PRO A 133 -3.90 -14.55 5.38
CA PRO A 133 -2.53 -14.82 4.97
C PRO A 133 -2.36 -15.08 3.47
N VAL A 134 -3.31 -15.74 2.82
CA VAL A 134 -3.24 -16.06 1.38
C VAL A 134 -3.42 -14.78 0.55
N VAL A 135 -4.39 -13.95 0.93
CA VAL A 135 -4.66 -12.66 0.28
C VAL A 135 -3.47 -11.73 0.41
N MET A 136 -2.92 -11.59 1.63
CA MET A 136 -1.76 -10.73 1.87
C MET A 136 -0.54 -11.21 1.07
N GLU A 137 -0.28 -12.53 1.03
CA GLU A 137 0.81 -13.10 0.23
C GLU A 137 0.63 -12.80 -1.27
N GLU A 138 -0.59 -12.92 -1.81
CA GLU A 138 -0.90 -12.61 -3.21
C GLU A 138 -0.64 -11.14 -3.54
N VAL A 139 -1.15 -10.22 -2.72
CA VAL A 139 -0.96 -8.78 -2.91
C VAL A 139 0.52 -8.41 -2.83
N LEU A 140 1.25 -8.90 -1.83
CA LEU A 140 2.69 -8.61 -1.69
C LEU A 140 3.52 -9.14 -2.87
N LYS A 141 3.16 -10.30 -3.41
CA LYS A 141 3.80 -10.85 -4.63
C LYS A 141 3.45 -10.02 -5.87
N ASP A 142 2.23 -9.53 -5.98
CA ASP A 142 1.85 -8.64 -7.06
C ASP A 142 2.60 -7.31 -7.01
N MET A 143 2.74 -6.73 -5.82
CA MET A 143 3.54 -5.53 -5.63
C MET A 143 4.97 -5.71 -6.14
N GLN A 144 5.62 -6.84 -5.84
CA GLN A 144 6.97 -7.14 -6.31
C GLN A 144 7.05 -7.35 -7.83
N LYS A 145 6.02 -7.92 -8.45
CA LYS A 145 5.96 -8.05 -9.93
C LYS A 145 5.83 -6.68 -10.60
N ILE A 146 5.05 -5.78 -10.01
CA ILE A 146 4.83 -4.42 -10.52
C ILE A 146 6.09 -3.57 -10.35
N ALA A 147 6.73 -3.64 -9.19
CA ALA A 147 7.92 -2.87 -8.87
C ALA A 147 9.07 -3.77 -8.39
N PRO A 148 9.73 -4.51 -9.29
CA PRO A 148 10.91 -5.30 -8.95
C PRO A 148 12.04 -4.40 -8.41
N SER A 149 12.61 -4.80 -7.28
CA SER A 149 13.70 -4.09 -6.61
C SER A 149 14.70 -5.07 -6.02
N ASP A 150 15.90 -4.58 -5.73
CA ASP A 150 16.90 -5.38 -5.02
C ASP A 150 16.60 -5.44 -3.52
N SER A 151 15.86 -4.45 -3.00
CA SER A 151 15.42 -4.42 -1.61
C SER A 151 14.07 -3.71 -1.46
N TYR A 152 13.36 -4.05 -0.41
CA TYR A 152 12.03 -3.51 -0.11
C TYR A 152 11.93 -3.06 1.33
N GLY A 153 11.28 -1.91 1.56
CA GLY A 153 10.72 -1.54 2.83
C GLY A 153 9.22 -1.79 2.85
N LEU A 154 8.65 -2.18 3.98
CA LEU A 154 7.22 -2.42 4.14
C LEU A 154 6.65 -1.59 5.29
N ILE A 155 5.60 -0.85 5.01
CA ILE A 155 4.77 -0.12 5.97
C ILE A 155 3.48 -0.91 6.14
N LEU A 156 3.10 -1.17 7.38
CA LEU A 156 1.87 -1.87 7.77
C LEU A 156 1.01 -0.92 8.61
N GLY A 157 -0.06 -0.40 8.04
CA GLY A 157 -0.94 0.58 8.69
C GLY A 157 -2.34 0.00 8.95
N SER A 158 -2.73 -0.08 10.21
CA SER A 158 -4.07 -0.48 10.68
C SER A 158 -4.14 -0.42 12.21
N HIS A 159 -5.26 -0.88 12.79
CA HIS A 159 -5.27 -1.25 14.21
C HIS A 159 -4.37 -2.44 14.49
N ALA A 160 -3.83 -2.51 15.70
CA ALA A 160 -3.13 -3.66 16.21
C ALA A 160 -3.26 -3.77 17.73
N SER A 161 -3.06 -4.98 18.24
CA SER A 161 -3.08 -5.28 19.68
C SER A 161 -1.71 -5.67 20.24
N GLY A 162 -0.68 -5.63 19.39
CA GLY A 162 0.68 -6.03 19.74
C GLY A 162 0.74 -7.50 20.19
N TRP A 163 1.63 -7.78 21.15
CA TRP A 163 1.76 -9.12 21.75
C TRP A 163 0.97 -9.27 23.06
N MET A 164 0.18 -8.28 23.44
CA MET A 164 -0.54 -8.31 24.73
C MET A 164 -1.70 -9.29 24.70
N LYS A 165 -1.83 -10.09 25.77
CA LYS A 165 -2.92 -11.01 25.98
C LYS A 165 -4.16 -10.20 26.41
N GLY A 166 -5.05 -9.87 25.48
CA GLY A 166 -6.36 -9.30 25.83
C GLY A 166 -7.27 -10.34 26.47
N ASN A 167 -8.34 -9.87 27.10
CA ASN A 167 -9.38 -10.73 27.70
C ASN A 167 -10.27 -11.43 26.64
N SER A 168 -9.99 -11.25 25.37
CA SER A 168 -10.67 -11.90 24.24
C SER A 168 -9.67 -12.75 23.45
N VAL A 169 -10.18 -13.76 22.76
CA VAL A 169 -9.43 -14.80 22.01
C VAL A 169 -8.52 -14.24 20.88
N GLN A 170 -8.57 -12.93 20.61
CA GLN A 170 -7.90 -12.24 19.52
C GLN A 170 -6.70 -11.40 19.98
N SER A 171 -5.82 -11.95 20.77
CA SER A 171 -4.64 -11.22 21.25
C SER A 171 -3.40 -11.69 20.54
N LYS A 172 -2.60 -10.76 20.00
CA LYS A 172 -1.32 -10.91 19.29
C LYS A 172 -1.45 -10.72 17.77
N ALA A 173 -2.13 -9.67 17.33
CA ALA A 173 -2.50 -9.55 15.95
C ALA A 173 -2.24 -8.16 15.39
N PHE A 174 -2.01 -8.12 14.09
CA PHE A 174 -2.00 -6.95 13.26
C PHE A 174 -3.23 -6.92 12.36
N GLY A 175 -3.69 -5.69 12.07
CA GLY A 175 -4.77 -5.43 11.13
C GLY A 175 -6.14 -5.58 11.77
N ASP A 176 -7.09 -4.86 11.22
CA ASP A 176 -8.51 -5.03 11.48
C ASP A 176 -9.26 -4.81 10.17
N ASP A 177 -9.72 -5.90 9.57
CA ASP A 177 -10.58 -5.90 8.38
C ASP A 177 -11.92 -6.53 8.77
N ASP A 178 -12.87 -5.69 9.17
CA ASP A 178 -14.19 -6.09 9.66
C ASP A 178 -14.12 -7.09 10.85
N GLY A 179 -13.19 -6.84 11.78
CA GLY A 179 -12.95 -7.68 12.94
C GLY A 179 -12.00 -8.86 12.72
N TYR A 180 -11.55 -9.10 11.50
CA TYR A 180 -10.54 -10.11 11.20
C TYR A 180 -9.14 -9.51 11.29
N ASN A 181 -8.21 -10.29 11.86
CA ASN A 181 -6.81 -9.89 12.03
C ASN A 181 -5.86 -11.04 11.66
N ILE A 182 -4.59 -10.73 11.46
CA ILE A 182 -3.55 -11.72 11.24
C ILE A 182 -2.67 -11.85 12.49
N ASP A 183 -2.43 -13.08 12.96
CA ASP A 183 -1.51 -13.35 14.05
C ASP A 183 -0.05 -13.02 13.63
N ILE A 184 0.78 -12.57 14.59
CA ILE A 184 2.16 -12.17 14.27
C ILE A 184 3.00 -13.32 13.71
N PRO A 185 2.90 -14.57 14.20
CA PRO A 185 3.58 -15.70 13.56
C PRO A 185 3.14 -15.95 12.11
N ASP A 186 1.84 -15.78 11.81
CA ASP A 186 1.32 -15.94 10.46
C ASP A 186 1.77 -14.78 9.55
N LEU A 187 1.76 -13.55 10.06
CA LEU A 187 2.35 -12.40 9.36
C LEU A 187 3.83 -12.65 9.02
N ALA A 188 4.63 -13.11 9.99
CA ALA A 188 6.04 -13.46 9.75
C ALA A 188 6.20 -14.54 8.68
N ASN A 189 5.32 -15.54 8.65
CA ASN A 189 5.31 -16.58 7.63
C ASN A 189 4.93 -16.05 6.25
N VAL A 190 3.93 -15.16 6.17
CA VAL A 190 3.55 -14.47 4.92
C VAL A 190 4.72 -13.69 4.36
N LEU A 191 5.38 -12.88 5.18
CA LEU A 191 6.53 -12.09 4.74
C LEU A 191 7.68 -12.98 4.24
N LYS A 192 8.04 -14.04 4.97
CA LYS A 192 9.08 -15.01 4.54
C LYS A 192 8.73 -15.74 3.23
N LYS A 193 7.46 -16.00 2.96
CA LYS A 193 7.01 -16.66 1.72
C LYS A 193 6.90 -15.68 0.56
N SER A 194 6.61 -14.42 0.85
CA SER A 194 6.46 -13.39 -0.18
C SER A 194 7.80 -12.90 -0.70
N PHE A 195 8.82 -12.78 0.16
CA PHE A 195 10.12 -12.21 -0.19
C PHE A 195 11.21 -13.26 -0.14
N SER A 196 12.10 -13.28 -1.16
CA SER A 196 13.26 -14.17 -1.20
C SER A 196 14.37 -13.74 -0.26
N GLU A 197 14.46 -12.45 0.02
CA GLU A 197 15.43 -11.82 0.93
C GLU A 197 14.69 -11.10 2.05
N LYS A 198 15.37 -10.79 3.14
CA LYS A 198 14.80 -9.99 4.22
C LYS A 198 14.44 -8.60 3.72
N LEU A 199 13.31 -8.10 4.17
CA LEU A 199 12.97 -6.69 4.03
C LEU A 199 14.02 -5.82 4.71
N ASP A 200 14.34 -4.66 4.15
CA ASP A 200 15.20 -3.69 4.79
C ASP A 200 14.59 -3.23 6.11
N PHE A 201 13.30 -2.95 6.09
CA PHE A 201 12.54 -2.64 7.27
C PHE A 201 11.08 -3.09 7.16
N VAL A 202 10.47 -3.34 8.32
CA VAL A 202 9.02 -3.33 8.51
C VAL A 202 8.69 -2.22 9.49
N LEU A 203 7.86 -1.27 9.08
CA LEU A 203 7.32 -0.21 9.91
C LEU A 203 5.86 -0.52 10.22
N PHE A 204 5.54 -0.58 11.51
CA PHE A 204 4.16 -0.70 11.95
C PHE A 204 3.61 0.68 12.33
N ASP A 205 2.78 1.22 11.47
CA ASP A 205 1.89 2.33 11.79
C ASP A 205 0.64 1.76 12.47
N ALA A 206 0.87 1.26 13.66
CA ALA A 206 -0.10 0.50 14.45
C ALA A 206 0.32 0.47 15.92
N CYS A 207 -0.67 0.34 16.81
CA CYS A 207 -0.44 0.37 18.25
C CYS A 207 0.34 -0.85 18.75
N MET A 208 1.23 -0.65 19.73
CA MET A 208 1.83 -1.71 20.59
C MET A 208 2.66 -2.77 19.86
N MET A 209 3.11 -2.51 18.63
CA MET A 209 3.89 -3.48 17.84
C MET A 209 5.37 -3.50 18.20
N GLY A 210 5.90 -2.54 18.98
CA GLY A 210 7.30 -2.41 19.35
C GLY A 210 7.71 -3.31 20.53
N THR A 211 7.27 -4.56 20.56
CA THR A 211 7.61 -5.51 21.64
C THR A 211 8.71 -6.49 21.21
N ALA A 212 9.43 -7.04 22.18
CA ALA A 212 10.51 -7.99 21.91
C ALA A 212 9.98 -9.26 21.22
N GLU A 213 8.77 -9.67 21.53
CA GLU A 213 8.11 -10.85 20.95
C GLU A 213 7.80 -10.63 19.48
N VAL A 214 7.27 -9.47 19.11
CA VAL A 214 7.03 -9.10 17.69
C VAL A 214 8.35 -9.07 16.93
N GLY A 215 9.37 -8.41 17.48
CA GLY A 215 10.70 -8.37 16.88
C GLY A 215 11.32 -9.77 16.74
N TYR A 216 11.10 -10.67 17.70
CA TYR A 216 11.60 -12.04 17.65
C TYR A 216 10.94 -12.84 16.53
N GLU A 217 9.62 -12.74 16.35
CA GLU A 217 8.90 -13.44 15.28
C GLU A 217 9.33 -12.92 13.89
N LEU A 218 9.57 -11.63 13.76
CA LEU A 218 9.92 -11.01 12.48
C LEU A 218 11.42 -11.05 12.13
N LYS A 219 12.29 -11.52 13.02
CA LYS A 219 13.76 -11.49 12.85
C LYS A 219 14.28 -12.15 11.57
N GLU A 220 13.55 -13.12 11.01
CA GLU A 220 13.92 -13.78 9.76
C GLU A 220 13.25 -13.16 8.53
N ALA A 221 12.29 -12.25 8.73
CA ALA A 221 11.56 -11.60 7.66
C ALA A 221 12.07 -10.19 7.36
N THR A 222 12.66 -9.51 8.35
CA THR A 222 13.16 -8.13 8.20
C THR A 222 14.48 -7.90 8.92
N SER A 223 15.25 -6.93 8.42
CA SER A 223 16.49 -6.47 9.06
C SER A 223 16.22 -5.48 10.19
N HIS A 224 15.18 -4.65 10.05
CA HIS A 224 14.79 -3.65 11.03
C HIS A 224 13.27 -3.69 11.26
N CYS A 225 12.86 -3.58 12.52
CA CYS A 225 11.47 -3.40 12.91
C CYS A 225 11.30 -2.02 13.54
N ILE A 226 10.44 -1.18 12.97
CA ILE A 226 10.12 0.17 13.45
C ILE A 226 8.70 0.14 13.96
N ALA A 227 8.50 0.37 15.25
CA ALA A 227 7.17 0.25 15.85
C ALA A 227 7.11 0.97 17.20
N SER A 228 5.93 1.38 17.62
CA SER A 228 5.69 1.92 18.96
C SER A 228 5.47 0.80 19.99
N VAL A 229 6.03 0.94 21.16
CA VAL A 229 5.73 0.07 22.34
C VAL A 229 4.41 0.44 23.00
N MET A 230 3.86 1.59 22.63
CA MET A 230 2.61 2.15 23.15
C MET A 230 1.59 2.32 22.01
N GLU A 231 0.47 2.96 22.33
CA GLU A 231 -0.47 3.41 21.31
C GLU A 231 0.23 4.39 20.36
N THR A 232 0.05 4.18 19.07
CA THR A 232 0.48 5.12 18.04
C THR A 232 -0.58 6.21 17.91
N PRO A 233 -0.19 7.50 17.82
CA PRO A 233 -1.13 8.56 17.55
C PRO A 233 -1.94 8.28 16.29
N VAL A 234 -3.21 8.68 16.28
CA VAL A 234 -4.12 8.38 15.15
C VAL A 234 -3.66 8.94 13.80
N TYR A 235 -2.87 10.02 13.80
CA TYR A 235 -2.27 10.60 12.60
C TYR A 235 -1.01 9.85 12.11
N GLY A 236 -0.63 8.76 12.78
CA GLY A 236 0.46 7.89 12.34
C GLY A 236 1.86 8.50 12.46
N PHE A 237 2.73 8.05 11.57
CA PHE A 237 4.11 8.53 11.46
C PHE A 237 4.19 9.75 10.52
N PRO A 238 5.18 10.66 10.73
CA PRO A 238 5.37 11.82 9.87
C PRO A 238 6.06 11.42 8.54
N TYR A 239 5.30 10.96 7.58
CA TYR A 239 5.81 10.48 6.29
C TYR A 239 6.32 11.58 5.38
N ASP A 240 5.95 12.83 5.64
CA ASP A 240 6.31 14.04 4.89
C ASP A 240 7.66 14.67 5.30
N ARG A 241 8.43 14.03 6.22
CA ARG A 241 9.63 14.64 6.83
C ARG A 241 10.83 13.72 6.86
#